data_e4bfed4be2ba553c8ce684531b5459f5
#
_entry.id   e4bfed4be2ba553c8ce684531b5459f5
#
_cell.length_a   1.000
_cell.length_b   1.000
_cell.length_c   1.000
_cell.angle_alpha   90.00
_cell.angle_beta   90.00
_cell.angle_gamma   90.00
#
_symmetry.space_group_name_H-M   'P 1'
#
loop_
_entity.id
_entity.type
_entity.pdbx_description
1 polymer ?
#
loop_
_entity_poly.entity_id
_entity_poly.type
_entity_poly.pdbx_seq_one_letter_code
_entity_poly.pdbx_strand_id
1 'polypeptide(L)'
;MATNPTPAERIPLMLIHGAWLSSRSWENYADYFGQRGFAVSAPEWPRKHGDVEEIREGADDLAGLGVNEIVDHYEGLIRELDQPPVLIGHSYGGLFVELLLDRGLGRAGVAMSPAPPKGILALPLKTLKSAAPALAHPSKWHGVVTLTLEEFTYSFVNTFPPGDAAASYERYAVPETGQIFYEAGFANFHLHPPTEVDFKSGERAPLLIVGADRDQTVPASLSKAQYTRYERSPAKTDYLEFEGRPHLHMVAPNWEEVAAAIDSWLSGVLEASAARTESAPV
;
A
#
# COMPACT_ATOMS: atom_id res chain seq x y z
N MET A 1 4.89 35.55 -10.87
CA MET A 1 4.98 34.24 -11.52
C MET A 1 5.68 33.34 -10.53
N ALA A 2 4.98 32.36 -9.95
CA ALA A 2 5.63 31.38 -9.09
C ALA A 2 6.58 30.56 -9.97
N THR A 3 7.85 30.51 -9.62
CA THR A 3 8.85 29.65 -10.27
C THR A 3 8.51 28.21 -9.94
N ASN A 4 8.48 27.33 -10.94
CA ASN A 4 8.36 25.90 -10.67
C ASN A 4 9.52 25.47 -9.75
N PRO A 5 9.23 24.72 -8.67
CA PRO A 5 10.30 24.26 -7.77
C PRO A 5 11.31 23.41 -8.52
N THR A 6 12.58 23.58 -8.18
CA THR A 6 13.65 22.73 -8.71
C THR A 6 13.44 21.27 -8.24
N PRO A 7 14.00 20.26 -8.92
CA PRO A 7 13.88 18.86 -8.50
C PRO A 7 14.25 18.61 -7.02
N ALA A 8 15.22 19.35 -6.48
CA ALA A 8 15.66 19.26 -5.08
C ALA A 8 14.68 19.91 -4.09
N GLU A 9 13.79 20.79 -4.54
CA GLU A 9 12.78 21.45 -3.71
C GLU A 9 11.45 20.68 -3.68
N ARG A 10 11.29 19.67 -4.54
CA ARG A 10 10.04 18.88 -4.56
C ARG A 10 9.99 17.91 -3.40
N ILE A 11 8.81 17.78 -2.80
CA ILE A 11 8.58 16.79 -1.74
C ILE A 11 8.67 15.38 -2.36
N PRO A 12 9.54 14.49 -1.85
CA PRO A 12 9.54 13.10 -2.28
C PRO A 12 8.21 12.41 -1.98
N LEU A 13 7.72 11.62 -2.92
CA LEU A 13 6.54 10.80 -2.77
C LEU A 13 6.88 9.39 -3.23
N MET A 14 6.78 8.40 -2.33
CA MET A 14 7.08 7.01 -2.61
C MET A 14 5.80 6.20 -2.68
N LEU A 15 5.60 5.51 -3.80
CA LEU A 15 4.46 4.64 -4.08
C LEU A 15 4.86 3.17 -3.83
N ILE A 16 4.14 2.47 -2.95
CA ILE A 16 4.45 1.10 -2.52
C ILE A 16 3.33 0.17 -2.97
N HIS A 17 3.63 -0.71 -3.93
CA HIS A 17 2.62 -1.63 -4.51
C HIS A 17 2.23 -2.76 -3.55
N GLY A 18 1.11 -3.41 -3.83
CA GLY A 18 0.62 -4.58 -3.10
C GLY A 18 1.19 -5.90 -3.61
N ALA A 19 0.80 -6.99 -2.96
CA ALA A 19 1.10 -8.34 -3.42
C ALA A 19 0.50 -8.62 -4.80
N TRP A 20 1.14 -9.49 -5.57
CA TRP A 20 0.80 -9.87 -6.94
C TRP A 20 0.83 -8.73 -7.96
N LEU A 21 1.42 -7.59 -7.58
CA LEU A 21 1.57 -6.40 -8.39
C LEU A 21 3.05 -5.99 -8.50
N SER A 22 3.32 -5.04 -9.37
CA SER A 22 4.60 -4.34 -9.51
C SER A 22 4.38 -2.83 -9.45
N SER A 23 5.47 -2.06 -9.54
CA SER A 23 5.43 -0.60 -9.68
C SER A 23 4.54 -0.13 -10.83
N ARG A 24 4.35 -0.98 -11.85
CA ARG A 24 3.48 -0.71 -12.99
C ARG A 24 2.06 -0.33 -12.61
N SER A 25 1.55 -0.86 -11.49
CA SER A 25 0.21 -0.54 -10.99
C SER A 25 0.05 0.93 -10.56
N TRP A 26 1.15 1.65 -10.40
CA TRP A 26 1.19 3.04 -9.99
C TRP A 26 1.35 4.05 -11.13
N GLU A 27 1.41 3.62 -12.40
CA GLU A 27 1.67 4.51 -13.53
C GLU A 27 0.78 5.76 -13.56
N ASN A 28 -0.54 5.60 -13.31
CA ASN A 28 -1.48 6.72 -13.26
C ASN A 28 -1.17 7.69 -12.11
N TYR A 29 -0.89 7.17 -10.93
CA TYR A 29 -0.59 7.97 -9.74
C TYR A 29 0.77 8.65 -9.84
N ALA A 30 1.76 8.01 -10.44
CA ALA A 30 3.07 8.60 -10.67
C ALA A 30 2.95 9.84 -11.56
N ASP A 31 2.21 9.75 -12.64
CA ASP A 31 1.93 10.89 -13.53
C ASP A 31 1.12 11.97 -12.83
N TYR A 32 0.06 11.59 -12.11
CA TYR A 32 -0.84 12.51 -11.42
C TYR A 32 -0.11 13.36 -10.37
N PHE A 33 0.63 12.73 -9.47
CA PHE A 33 1.35 13.42 -8.40
C PHE A 33 2.63 14.12 -8.91
N GLY A 34 3.27 13.57 -9.94
CA GLY A 34 4.40 14.23 -10.61
C GLY A 34 4.01 15.59 -11.21
N GLN A 35 2.85 15.68 -11.83
CA GLN A 35 2.29 16.94 -12.36
C GLN A 35 1.91 17.94 -11.25
N ARG A 36 1.74 17.49 -10.02
CA ARG A 36 1.42 18.31 -8.83
C ARG A 36 2.63 18.72 -8.00
N GLY A 37 3.83 18.50 -8.53
CA GLY A 37 5.06 19.02 -7.95
C GLY A 37 5.72 18.07 -6.94
N PHE A 38 5.30 16.81 -6.83
CA PHE A 38 6.03 15.80 -6.07
C PHE A 38 7.18 15.21 -6.87
N ALA A 39 8.25 14.81 -6.16
CA ALA A 39 9.30 13.95 -6.72
C ALA A 39 8.88 12.49 -6.50
N VAL A 40 8.18 11.93 -7.48
CA VAL A 40 7.55 10.61 -7.34
C VAL A 40 8.55 9.49 -7.65
N SER A 41 8.58 8.47 -6.80
CA SER A 41 9.24 7.19 -7.03
C SER A 41 8.29 6.03 -6.75
N ALA A 42 8.44 4.94 -7.47
CA ALA A 42 7.68 3.70 -7.27
C ALA A 42 8.66 2.51 -7.31
N PRO A 43 9.49 2.32 -6.27
CA PRO A 43 10.44 1.21 -6.25
C PRO A 43 9.73 -0.13 -6.13
N GLU A 44 10.31 -1.16 -6.75
CA GLU A 44 9.86 -2.55 -6.60
C GLU A 44 10.18 -3.08 -5.20
N TRP A 45 9.50 -4.14 -4.79
CA TRP A 45 9.94 -4.96 -3.65
C TRP A 45 11.29 -5.59 -3.96
N PRO A 46 12.08 -5.93 -2.92
CA PRO A 46 13.35 -6.63 -3.16
C PRO A 46 13.12 -7.91 -3.98
N ARG A 47 14.11 -8.26 -4.80
CA ARG A 47 14.08 -9.42 -5.69
C ARG A 47 13.11 -9.34 -6.89
N LYS A 48 12.31 -8.25 -7.01
CA LYS A 48 11.57 -7.95 -8.23
C LYS A 48 12.42 -7.03 -9.11
N HIS A 49 12.76 -7.47 -10.29
CA HIS A 49 13.63 -6.75 -11.19
C HIS A 49 13.01 -6.64 -12.58
N GLY A 50 13.18 -5.47 -13.20
CA GLY A 50 12.74 -5.23 -14.56
C GLY A 50 11.23 -4.97 -14.72
N ASP A 51 10.69 -5.35 -15.87
CA ASP A 51 9.28 -5.18 -16.16
C ASP A 51 8.44 -6.39 -15.70
N VAL A 52 7.14 -6.38 -16.03
CA VAL A 52 6.19 -7.44 -15.61
C VAL A 52 6.59 -8.82 -16.16
N GLU A 53 7.15 -8.88 -17.37
CA GLU A 53 7.56 -10.14 -17.99
C GLU A 53 8.83 -10.67 -17.32
N GLU A 54 9.82 -9.80 -17.09
CA GLU A 54 11.06 -10.15 -16.39
C GLU A 54 10.80 -10.60 -14.95
N ILE A 55 9.86 -9.96 -14.23
CA ILE A 55 9.44 -10.40 -12.89
C ILE A 55 8.75 -11.78 -12.94
N ARG A 56 7.96 -12.06 -13.98
CA ARG A 56 7.33 -13.39 -14.16
C ARG A 56 8.37 -14.47 -14.43
N GLU A 57 9.39 -14.18 -15.22
CA GLU A 57 10.50 -15.10 -15.51
C GLU A 57 11.39 -15.34 -14.29
N GLY A 58 11.65 -14.30 -13.49
CA GLY A 58 12.46 -14.36 -12.26
C GLY A 58 11.66 -14.73 -11.01
N ALA A 59 10.46 -15.28 -11.14
CA ALA A 59 9.53 -15.50 -10.03
C ALA A 59 10.11 -16.33 -8.86
N ASP A 60 10.98 -17.30 -9.14
CA ASP A 60 11.57 -18.17 -8.13
C ASP A 60 12.42 -17.39 -7.09
N ASP A 61 12.97 -16.25 -7.46
CA ASP A 61 13.74 -15.37 -6.56
C ASP A 61 12.90 -14.82 -5.41
N LEU A 62 11.57 -14.76 -5.58
CA LEU A 62 10.63 -14.28 -4.55
C LEU A 62 10.40 -15.30 -3.44
N ALA A 63 10.84 -16.54 -3.59
CA ALA A 63 10.61 -17.59 -2.62
C ALA A 63 11.19 -17.21 -1.24
N GLY A 64 10.34 -17.27 -0.20
CA GLY A 64 10.73 -16.96 1.17
C GLY A 64 10.95 -15.47 1.47
N LEU A 65 10.62 -14.56 0.55
CA LEU A 65 10.64 -13.12 0.82
C LEU A 65 9.56 -12.78 1.85
N GLY A 66 9.96 -12.23 3.01
CA GLY A 66 9.08 -11.91 4.14
C GLY A 66 8.86 -10.42 4.33
N VAL A 67 7.88 -10.09 5.18
CA VAL A 67 7.47 -8.71 5.49
C VAL A 67 8.64 -7.86 5.98
N ASN A 68 9.45 -8.36 6.91
CA ASN A 68 10.57 -7.59 7.46
C ASN A 68 11.58 -7.21 6.36
N GLU A 69 11.96 -8.15 5.49
CA GLU A 69 12.92 -7.89 4.42
C GLU A 69 12.40 -6.79 3.46
N ILE A 70 11.08 -6.82 3.17
CA ILE A 70 10.47 -5.80 2.31
C ILE A 70 10.45 -4.44 3.00
N VAL A 71 10.04 -4.39 4.26
CA VAL A 71 9.95 -3.12 5.02
C VAL A 71 11.35 -2.53 5.24
N ASP A 72 12.36 -3.35 5.56
CA ASP A 72 13.74 -2.93 5.74
C ASP A 72 14.35 -2.39 4.43
N HIS A 73 13.99 -2.96 3.28
CA HIS A 73 14.36 -2.44 1.97
C HIS A 73 13.81 -1.02 1.76
N TYR A 74 12.52 -0.80 2.01
CA TYR A 74 11.91 0.53 1.88
C TYR A 74 12.48 1.52 2.91
N GLU A 75 12.74 1.08 4.14
CA GLU A 75 13.44 1.91 5.13
C GLU A 75 14.80 2.37 4.61
N GLY A 76 15.59 1.46 4.00
CA GLY A 76 16.86 1.81 3.37
C GLY A 76 16.71 2.90 2.32
N LEU A 77 15.77 2.73 1.39
CA LEU A 77 15.49 3.72 0.34
C LEU A 77 15.03 5.07 0.92
N ILE A 78 14.21 5.08 1.96
CA ILE A 78 13.74 6.31 2.60
C ILE A 78 14.90 7.04 3.29
N ARG A 79 15.82 6.32 3.93
CA ARG A 79 16.97 6.92 4.62
C ARG A 79 18.02 7.53 3.68
N GLU A 80 18.01 7.16 2.39
CA GLU A 80 18.84 7.76 1.35
C GLU A 80 18.28 9.10 0.83
N LEU A 81 17.03 9.45 1.17
CA LEU A 81 16.42 10.71 0.73
C LEU A 81 16.86 11.88 1.62
N ASP A 82 17.09 13.06 1.00
CA ASP A 82 17.46 14.30 1.71
C ASP A 82 16.38 14.79 2.68
N GLN A 83 15.12 14.36 2.48
CA GLN A 83 13.99 14.74 3.32
C GLN A 83 12.95 13.60 3.41
N PRO A 84 12.17 13.50 4.51
CA PRO A 84 11.16 12.47 4.68
C PRO A 84 10.13 12.52 3.55
N PRO A 85 9.80 11.39 2.90
CA PRO A 85 8.80 11.33 1.83
C PRO A 85 7.37 11.33 2.35
N VAL A 86 6.42 11.62 1.47
CA VAL A 86 5.05 11.12 1.56
C VAL A 86 5.06 9.66 1.13
N LEU A 87 4.36 8.79 1.85
CA LEU A 87 4.25 7.37 1.53
C LEU A 87 2.81 7.07 1.10
N ILE A 88 2.62 6.47 -0.07
CA ILE A 88 1.31 5.96 -0.51
C ILE A 88 1.46 4.48 -0.83
N GLY A 89 0.70 3.63 -0.14
CA GLY A 89 0.76 2.18 -0.32
C GLY A 89 -0.60 1.56 -0.56
N HIS A 90 -0.63 0.51 -1.36
CA HIS A 90 -1.83 -0.26 -1.66
C HIS A 90 -1.73 -1.69 -1.13
N SER A 91 -2.78 -2.20 -0.51
CA SER A 91 -2.85 -3.58 -0.01
C SER A 91 -1.71 -3.87 0.98
N TYR A 92 -0.82 -4.84 0.72
CA TYR A 92 0.40 -5.02 1.52
C TYR A 92 1.28 -3.77 1.54
N GLY A 93 1.38 -3.02 0.44
CA GLY A 93 2.05 -1.73 0.44
C GLY A 93 1.42 -0.74 1.42
N GLY A 94 0.11 -0.80 1.63
CA GLY A 94 -0.59 -0.02 2.67
C GLY A 94 -0.20 -0.44 4.07
N LEU A 95 -0.09 -1.75 4.35
CA LEU A 95 0.46 -2.27 5.60
C LEU A 95 1.92 -1.81 5.81
N PHE A 96 2.73 -1.82 4.74
CA PHE A 96 4.12 -1.36 4.84
C PHE A 96 4.20 0.14 5.13
N VAL A 97 3.29 0.96 4.59
CA VAL A 97 3.17 2.37 4.99
C VAL A 97 2.88 2.49 6.49
N GLU A 98 1.95 1.71 7.05
CA GLU A 98 1.68 1.73 8.48
C GLU A 98 2.92 1.34 9.32
N LEU A 99 3.64 0.28 8.92
CA LEU A 99 4.87 -0.18 9.56
C LEU A 99 6.01 0.86 9.48
N LEU A 100 6.18 1.51 8.32
CA LEU A 100 7.20 2.54 8.13
C LEU A 100 6.90 3.79 8.95
N LEU A 101 5.62 4.21 9.03
CA LEU A 101 5.21 5.31 9.91
C LEU A 101 5.43 4.97 11.40
N ASP A 102 5.19 3.72 11.80
CA ASP A 102 5.44 3.25 13.16
C ASP A 102 6.93 3.27 13.53
N ARG A 103 7.82 3.08 12.55
CA ARG A 103 9.27 3.28 12.66
C ARG A 103 9.71 4.77 12.62
N GLY A 104 8.78 5.72 12.59
CA GLY A 104 9.05 7.16 12.52
C GLY A 104 9.52 7.65 11.14
N LEU A 105 9.27 6.88 10.09
CA LEU A 105 9.66 7.22 8.71
C LEU A 105 8.50 7.90 7.97
N GLY A 106 8.84 8.80 7.03
CA GLY A 106 7.84 9.55 6.25
C GLY A 106 7.29 10.79 6.98
N ARG A 107 6.67 11.69 6.22
CA ARG A 107 6.02 12.92 6.73
C ARG A 107 4.49 12.85 6.70
N ALA A 108 3.94 11.96 5.93
CA ALA A 108 2.53 11.59 5.86
C ALA A 108 2.41 10.21 5.19
N GLY A 109 1.40 9.43 5.53
CA GLY A 109 1.11 8.15 4.90
C GLY A 109 -0.32 8.03 4.40
N VAL A 110 -0.49 7.31 3.32
CA VAL A 110 -1.80 6.92 2.77
C VAL A 110 -1.79 5.40 2.57
N ALA A 111 -2.67 4.71 3.28
CA ALA A 111 -2.85 3.26 3.20
C ALA A 111 -4.16 2.94 2.46
N MET A 112 -4.05 2.56 1.19
CA MET A 112 -5.18 2.27 0.31
C MET A 112 -5.54 0.78 0.40
N SER A 113 -6.75 0.46 0.87
CA SER A 113 -7.19 -0.93 1.12
C SER A 113 -6.09 -1.77 1.81
N PRO A 114 -5.53 -1.31 2.97
CA PRO A 114 -4.34 -1.92 3.54
C PRO A 114 -4.59 -3.33 4.05
N ALA A 115 -3.64 -4.24 3.78
CA ALA A 115 -3.64 -5.56 4.42
C ALA A 115 -3.60 -5.39 5.96
N PRO A 116 -4.37 -6.19 6.71
CA PRO A 116 -4.55 -5.95 8.13
C PRO A 116 -3.29 -6.25 8.94
N PRO A 117 -2.83 -5.31 9.81
CA PRO A 117 -1.80 -5.59 10.79
C PRO A 117 -2.32 -6.49 11.93
N LYS A 118 -1.41 -6.97 12.76
CA LYS A 118 -1.76 -7.73 13.98
C LYS A 118 -2.80 -6.97 14.82
N GLY A 119 -3.75 -7.70 15.37
CA GLY A 119 -4.80 -7.16 16.24
C GLY A 119 -6.11 -6.83 15.50
N ILE A 120 -6.13 -6.95 14.19
CA ILE A 120 -7.36 -6.93 13.41
C ILE A 120 -7.87 -8.37 13.31
N LEU A 121 -8.98 -8.66 13.99
CA LEU A 121 -9.51 -10.04 14.11
C LEU A 121 -10.60 -10.34 13.08
N ALA A 122 -11.14 -9.33 12.40
CA ALA A 122 -12.13 -9.51 11.37
C ALA A 122 -11.47 -10.14 10.12
N LEU A 123 -11.94 -11.34 9.74
CA LEU A 123 -11.51 -12.04 8.53
C LEU A 123 -12.76 -12.37 7.70
N PRO A 124 -13.24 -11.45 6.86
CA PRO A 124 -14.38 -11.69 5.99
C PRO A 124 -14.14 -12.88 5.05
N LEU A 125 -15.18 -13.66 4.75
CA LEU A 125 -15.08 -14.80 3.83
C LEU A 125 -14.53 -14.42 2.45
N LYS A 126 -14.81 -13.20 1.99
CA LYS A 126 -14.25 -12.68 0.72
C LYS A 126 -12.71 -12.59 0.80
N THR A 127 -12.18 -12.05 1.90
CA THR A 127 -10.72 -11.96 2.15
C THR A 127 -10.08 -13.34 2.19
N LEU A 128 -10.71 -14.29 2.89
CA LEU A 128 -10.22 -15.68 2.91
C LEU A 128 -10.21 -16.32 1.53
N LYS A 129 -11.22 -16.05 0.70
CA LYS A 129 -11.27 -16.54 -0.69
C LYS A 129 -10.14 -15.91 -1.53
N SER A 130 -9.88 -14.60 -1.40
CA SER A 130 -8.79 -13.93 -2.11
C SER A 130 -7.40 -14.42 -1.67
N ALA A 131 -7.23 -14.79 -0.41
CA ALA A 131 -5.98 -15.32 0.14
C ALA A 131 -5.80 -16.83 -0.08
N ALA A 132 -6.85 -17.55 -0.50
CA ALA A 132 -6.83 -19.01 -0.66
C ALA A 132 -5.71 -19.53 -1.58
N PRO A 133 -5.37 -18.90 -2.73
CA PRO A 133 -4.26 -19.35 -3.57
C PRO A 133 -2.93 -19.47 -2.82
N ALA A 134 -2.69 -18.58 -1.85
CA ALA A 134 -1.49 -18.62 -1.01
C ALA A 134 -1.65 -19.57 0.20
N LEU A 135 -2.77 -19.52 0.91
CA LEU A 135 -2.94 -20.16 2.22
C LEU A 135 -3.46 -21.62 2.15
N ALA A 136 -4.09 -22.04 1.04
CA ALA A 136 -4.67 -23.39 0.94
C ALA A 136 -3.60 -24.50 0.85
N HIS A 137 -2.37 -24.19 0.53
CA HIS A 137 -1.29 -25.15 0.33
C HIS A 137 -0.08 -24.83 1.20
N PRO A 138 0.18 -25.56 2.29
CA PRO A 138 1.34 -25.32 3.18
C PRO A 138 2.70 -25.31 2.46
N SER A 139 2.83 -26.02 1.34
CA SER A 139 4.02 -25.98 0.50
C SER A 139 4.30 -24.61 -0.13
N LYS A 140 3.30 -23.74 -0.18
CA LYS A 140 3.44 -22.37 -0.68
C LYS A 140 3.96 -21.37 0.36
N TRP A 141 4.10 -21.77 1.62
CA TRP A 141 4.62 -20.88 2.68
C TRP A 141 5.93 -20.20 2.26
N HIS A 142 6.92 -20.99 1.89
CA HIS A 142 8.21 -20.46 1.40
C HIS A 142 8.34 -20.50 -0.12
N GLY A 143 7.25 -20.76 -0.83
CA GLY A 143 7.21 -20.83 -2.29
C GLY A 143 6.62 -19.56 -2.92
N VAL A 144 6.40 -19.68 -4.21
CA VAL A 144 5.83 -18.62 -5.04
C VAL A 144 4.39 -18.98 -5.43
N VAL A 145 3.54 -17.98 -5.48
CA VAL A 145 2.10 -18.09 -5.79
C VAL A 145 1.78 -17.20 -6.97
N THR A 146 1.28 -17.79 -8.04
CA THR A 146 0.75 -17.08 -9.21
C THR A 146 -0.77 -17.20 -9.22
N LEU A 147 -1.47 -16.09 -9.36
CA LEU A 147 -2.92 -16.10 -9.52
C LEU A 147 -3.30 -16.49 -10.95
N THR A 148 -4.38 -17.23 -11.08
CA THR A 148 -5.08 -17.38 -12.36
C THR A 148 -5.82 -16.08 -12.72
N LEU A 149 -6.22 -15.92 -13.98
CA LEU A 149 -7.06 -14.79 -14.40
C LEU A 149 -8.37 -14.71 -13.59
N GLU A 150 -9.00 -15.85 -13.26
CA GLU A 150 -10.22 -15.88 -12.47
C GLU A 150 -9.98 -15.39 -11.03
N GLU A 151 -8.90 -15.85 -10.38
CA GLU A 151 -8.52 -15.42 -9.04
C GLU A 151 -8.15 -13.95 -8.99
N PHE A 152 -7.40 -13.45 -9.98
CA PHE A 152 -7.07 -12.04 -10.09
C PHE A 152 -8.33 -11.18 -10.34
N THR A 153 -9.20 -11.61 -11.26
CA THR A 153 -10.46 -10.90 -11.54
C THR A 153 -11.30 -10.78 -10.27
N TYR A 154 -11.48 -11.89 -9.55
CA TYR A 154 -12.22 -11.88 -8.30
C TYR A 154 -11.60 -10.94 -7.26
N SER A 155 -10.29 -11.03 -7.08
CA SER A 155 -9.58 -10.36 -5.98
C SER A 155 -9.33 -8.88 -6.24
N PHE A 156 -9.04 -8.49 -7.48
CA PHE A 156 -8.52 -7.16 -7.80
C PHE A 156 -9.45 -6.29 -8.65
N VAL A 157 -10.11 -6.87 -9.64
CA VAL A 157 -10.85 -6.12 -10.69
C VAL A 157 -12.26 -6.67 -10.91
N ASN A 158 -12.91 -7.15 -9.87
CA ASN A 158 -14.23 -7.78 -9.90
C ASN A 158 -15.37 -6.89 -10.43
N THR A 159 -15.14 -5.61 -10.59
CA THR A 159 -16.10 -4.65 -11.18
C THR A 159 -15.80 -4.35 -12.66
N PHE A 160 -14.74 -4.89 -13.22
CA PHE A 160 -14.33 -4.63 -14.60
C PHE A 160 -15.11 -5.53 -15.58
N PRO A 161 -15.39 -5.05 -16.79
CA PRO A 161 -15.82 -5.92 -17.88
C PRO A 161 -14.78 -7.03 -18.15
N PRO A 162 -15.20 -8.23 -18.64
CA PRO A 162 -14.27 -9.35 -18.79
C PRO A 162 -13.04 -9.06 -19.66
N GLY A 163 -13.18 -8.27 -20.72
CA GLY A 163 -12.06 -7.88 -21.59
C GLY A 163 -11.05 -6.97 -20.86
N ASP A 164 -11.55 -6.03 -20.07
CA ASP A 164 -10.71 -5.10 -19.30
C ASP A 164 -10.04 -5.84 -18.12
N ALA A 165 -10.72 -6.81 -17.52
CA ALA A 165 -10.15 -7.66 -16.46
C ALA A 165 -8.98 -8.49 -17.00
N ALA A 166 -9.12 -9.10 -18.19
CA ALA A 166 -8.05 -9.85 -18.83
C ALA A 166 -6.86 -8.94 -19.22
N ALA A 167 -7.14 -7.76 -19.78
CA ALA A 167 -6.08 -6.78 -20.09
C ALA A 167 -5.36 -6.30 -18.83
N SER A 168 -6.08 -6.11 -17.71
CA SER A 168 -5.49 -5.73 -16.44
C SER A 168 -4.61 -6.85 -15.86
N TYR A 169 -5.04 -8.10 -15.98
CA TYR A 169 -4.25 -9.26 -15.57
C TYR A 169 -2.91 -9.32 -16.32
N GLU A 170 -2.94 -9.22 -17.64
CA GLU A 170 -1.72 -9.23 -18.46
C GLU A 170 -0.80 -8.04 -18.12
N ARG A 171 -1.37 -6.88 -17.85
CA ARG A 171 -0.60 -5.67 -17.60
C ARG A 171 0.04 -5.59 -16.21
N TYR A 172 -0.62 -6.12 -15.17
CA TYR A 172 -0.27 -5.84 -13.78
C TYR A 172 0.06 -7.06 -12.94
N ALA A 173 -0.51 -8.25 -13.25
CA ALA A 173 -0.35 -9.40 -12.39
C ALA A 173 1.05 -10.02 -12.49
N VAL A 174 1.71 -10.18 -11.36
CA VAL A 174 2.99 -10.89 -11.26
C VAL A 174 2.91 -11.97 -10.16
N PRO A 175 3.78 -12.98 -10.18
CA PRO A 175 3.91 -13.93 -9.08
C PRO A 175 4.31 -13.23 -7.77
N GLU A 176 3.98 -13.87 -6.63
CA GLU A 176 4.30 -13.31 -5.32
C GLU A 176 4.78 -14.38 -4.34
N THR A 177 5.58 -13.97 -3.35
CA THR A 177 5.96 -14.83 -2.23
C THR A 177 4.74 -15.28 -1.43
N GLY A 178 4.68 -16.56 -1.07
CA GLY A 178 3.66 -17.06 -0.16
C GLY A 178 3.88 -16.60 1.28
N GLN A 179 5.13 -16.33 1.68
CA GLN A 179 5.52 -16.11 3.06
C GLN A 179 4.76 -14.96 3.72
N ILE A 180 4.58 -13.81 3.06
CA ILE A 180 3.87 -12.65 3.63
C ILE A 180 2.43 -12.98 4.00
N PHE A 181 1.74 -13.88 3.27
CA PHE A 181 0.38 -14.28 3.56
C PHE A 181 0.30 -15.15 4.82
N TYR A 182 1.29 -16.01 5.06
CA TYR A 182 1.41 -16.79 6.29
C TYR A 182 1.77 -15.90 7.47
N GLU A 183 2.71 -14.95 7.31
CA GLU A 183 3.08 -13.98 8.34
C GLU A 183 1.88 -13.12 8.76
N ALA A 184 1.08 -12.63 7.82
CA ALA A 184 -0.12 -11.86 8.12
C ALA A 184 -1.27 -12.74 8.63
N GLY A 185 -1.52 -13.89 8.01
CA GLY A 185 -2.63 -14.78 8.36
C GLY A 185 -2.52 -15.37 9.77
N PHE A 186 -1.29 -15.60 10.24
CA PHE A 186 -1.01 -16.14 11.57
C PHE A 186 -0.52 -15.09 12.56
N ALA A 187 -0.49 -13.81 12.21
CA ALA A 187 0.02 -12.71 13.04
C ALA A 187 -0.58 -12.68 14.45
N ASN A 188 -1.89 -12.92 14.56
CA ASN A 188 -2.59 -12.88 15.84
C ASN A 188 -2.24 -14.05 16.80
N PHE A 189 -1.53 -15.07 16.30
CA PHE A 189 -1.06 -16.22 17.10
C PHE A 189 0.41 -16.07 17.53
N HIS A 190 1.12 -15.04 17.05
CA HIS A 190 2.50 -14.74 17.39
C HIS A 190 2.62 -13.54 18.30
N LEU A 191 3.59 -13.58 19.24
CA LEU A 191 3.79 -12.51 20.21
C LEU A 191 4.26 -11.22 19.52
N HIS A 192 5.23 -11.30 18.61
CA HIS A 192 5.80 -10.20 17.85
C HIS A 192 5.91 -10.58 16.38
N PRO A 193 4.79 -10.60 15.64
CA PRO A 193 4.83 -10.86 14.21
C PRO A 193 5.34 -9.65 13.43
N PRO A 194 5.87 -9.82 12.21
CA PRO A 194 6.39 -8.73 11.40
C PRO A 194 5.33 -7.70 10.95
N THR A 195 4.05 -8.00 11.15
CA THR A 195 2.93 -7.11 10.83
C THR A 195 2.40 -6.35 12.06
N GLU A 196 3.15 -6.30 13.16
CA GLU A 196 2.73 -5.59 14.37
C GLU A 196 2.99 -4.08 14.23
N VAL A 197 1.99 -3.26 14.55
CA VAL A 197 2.06 -1.79 14.63
C VAL A 197 1.58 -1.33 16.01
N ASP A 198 2.13 -0.23 16.51
CA ASP A 198 1.58 0.44 17.69
C ASP A 198 0.43 1.37 17.33
N PHE A 199 -0.80 0.86 17.41
CA PHE A 199 -2.01 1.66 17.18
C PHE A 199 -2.19 2.85 18.14
N LYS A 200 -1.35 3.00 19.16
CA LYS A 200 -1.40 4.10 20.13
C LYS A 200 -0.26 5.09 19.96
N SER A 201 0.70 4.82 19.08
CA SER A 201 1.82 5.71 18.81
C SER A 201 1.32 7.13 18.51
N GLY A 202 1.78 8.12 19.30
CA GLY A 202 1.43 9.53 19.12
C GLY A 202 2.44 10.31 18.29
N GLU A 203 3.59 9.71 18.01
CA GLU A 203 4.71 10.39 17.35
C GLU A 203 4.80 10.12 15.84
N ARG A 204 4.00 9.16 15.34
CA ARG A 204 3.97 8.87 13.91
C ARG A 204 3.40 10.04 13.10
N ALA A 205 3.79 10.13 11.86
CA ALA A 205 3.22 11.09 10.92
C ALA A 205 1.70 10.84 10.68
N PRO A 206 0.95 11.84 10.16
CA PRO A 206 -0.46 11.67 9.82
C PRO A 206 -0.68 10.50 8.86
N LEU A 207 -1.78 9.76 9.06
CA LEU A 207 -2.18 8.61 8.26
C LEU A 207 -3.59 8.79 7.71
N LEU A 208 -3.77 8.56 6.40
CA LEU A 208 -5.07 8.38 5.77
C LEU A 208 -5.26 6.89 5.44
N ILE A 209 -6.36 6.32 5.90
CA ILE A 209 -6.79 4.99 5.46
C ILE A 209 -7.90 5.14 4.44
N VAL A 210 -7.76 4.50 3.28
CA VAL A 210 -8.73 4.53 2.19
C VAL A 210 -9.35 3.15 2.02
N GLY A 211 -10.69 3.08 2.09
CA GLY A 211 -11.46 1.87 1.84
C GLY A 211 -12.20 1.91 0.50
N ALA A 212 -12.53 0.73 -0.02
CA ALA A 212 -13.28 0.53 -1.27
C ALA A 212 -14.43 -0.47 -1.05
N ASP A 213 -15.68 -0.11 -1.37
CA ASP A 213 -16.87 -0.88 -0.98
C ASP A 213 -17.03 -2.19 -1.77
N ARG A 214 -16.52 -2.24 -3.01
CA ARG A 214 -16.55 -3.44 -3.87
C ARG A 214 -15.32 -4.32 -3.76
N ASP A 215 -14.40 -3.96 -2.87
CA ASP A 215 -13.20 -4.72 -2.62
C ASP A 215 -13.53 -6.14 -2.05
N GLN A 216 -13.01 -7.17 -2.71
CA GLN A 216 -13.17 -8.57 -2.28
C GLN A 216 -11.97 -9.07 -1.46
N THR A 217 -10.83 -8.37 -1.52
CA THR A 217 -9.59 -8.72 -0.84
C THR A 217 -9.50 -8.06 0.53
N VAL A 218 -9.65 -6.73 0.57
CA VAL A 218 -9.70 -5.93 1.80
C VAL A 218 -10.97 -5.10 1.80
N PRO A 219 -12.13 -5.68 2.11
CA PRO A 219 -13.41 -4.95 2.14
C PRO A 219 -13.32 -3.69 2.98
N ALA A 220 -14.07 -2.64 2.62
CA ALA A 220 -14.09 -1.35 3.34
C ALA A 220 -14.32 -1.51 4.85
N SER A 221 -15.11 -2.51 5.26
CA SER A 221 -15.31 -2.84 6.69
C SER A 221 -14.01 -3.23 7.41
N LEU A 222 -13.06 -3.86 6.69
CA LEU A 222 -11.76 -4.24 7.24
C LEU A 222 -10.84 -3.01 7.36
N SER A 223 -10.80 -2.15 6.34
CA SER A 223 -10.10 -0.86 6.41
C SER A 223 -10.66 0.05 7.51
N LYS A 224 -11.99 0.06 7.66
CA LYS A 224 -12.66 0.78 8.75
C LYS A 224 -12.31 0.23 10.14
N ALA A 225 -12.20 -1.09 10.28
CA ALA A 225 -11.78 -1.72 11.53
C ALA A 225 -10.34 -1.32 11.91
N GLN A 226 -9.44 -1.20 10.92
CA GLN A 226 -8.08 -0.70 11.13
C GLN A 226 -8.11 0.76 11.60
N TYR A 227 -8.83 1.65 10.89
CA TYR A 227 -9.02 3.04 11.29
C TYR A 227 -9.50 3.16 12.74
N THR A 228 -10.51 2.40 13.15
CA THR A 228 -11.06 2.41 14.52
C THR A 228 -10.00 2.04 15.58
N ARG A 229 -9.00 1.22 15.23
CA ARG A 229 -7.90 0.91 16.16
C ARG A 229 -7.03 2.14 16.42
N TYR A 230 -6.84 2.99 15.43
CA TYR A 230 -6.06 4.23 15.53
C TYR A 230 -6.79 5.37 16.24
N GLU A 231 -8.10 5.30 16.48
CA GLU A 231 -8.84 6.34 17.24
C GLU A 231 -8.29 6.59 18.66
N ARG A 232 -7.49 5.66 19.16
CA ARG A 232 -6.82 5.78 20.48
C ARG A 232 -5.44 6.46 20.40
N SER A 233 -4.94 6.73 19.23
CA SER A 233 -3.69 7.45 19.01
C SER A 233 -3.93 8.95 19.03
N PRO A 234 -3.06 9.76 19.67
CA PRO A 234 -3.10 11.22 19.51
C PRO A 234 -2.60 11.68 18.14
N ALA A 235 -1.89 10.83 17.39
CA ALA A 235 -1.50 11.15 16.01
C ALA A 235 -2.71 11.13 15.08
N LYS A 236 -2.76 12.12 14.15
CA LYS A 236 -3.86 12.25 13.21
C LYS A 236 -4.02 10.99 12.35
N THR A 237 -5.26 10.46 12.33
CA THR A 237 -5.68 9.43 11.39
C THR A 237 -7.04 9.81 10.83
N ASP A 238 -7.18 9.75 9.53
CA ASP A 238 -8.44 9.99 8.82
C ASP A 238 -8.84 8.74 8.02
N TYR A 239 -10.12 8.67 7.65
CA TYR A 239 -10.68 7.58 6.86
C TYR A 239 -11.52 8.14 5.72
N LEU A 240 -11.31 7.62 4.52
CA LEU A 240 -12.16 7.85 3.35
C LEU A 240 -12.61 6.51 2.78
N GLU A 241 -13.84 6.46 2.28
CA GLU A 241 -14.40 5.28 1.61
C GLU A 241 -14.98 5.69 0.26
N PHE A 242 -14.69 4.89 -0.76
CA PHE A 242 -15.14 5.14 -2.13
C PHE A 242 -16.10 4.05 -2.59
N GLU A 243 -17.26 4.47 -3.09
CA GLU A 243 -18.28 3.59 -3.64
C GLU A 243 -17.93 3.10 -5.05
N GLY A 244 -18.35 1.87 -5.38
CA GLY A 244 -18.17 1.26 -6.70
C GLY A 244 -16.74 0.78 -6.98
N ARG A 245 -15.80 0.89 -6.05
CA ARG A 245 -14.38 0.63 -6.27
C ARG A 245 -13.99 -0.80 -5.90
N PRO A 246 -13.28 -1.51 -6.81
CA PRO A 246 -12.67 -2.80 -6.54
C PRO A 246 -11.38 -2.65 -5.73
N HIS A 247 -10.67 -3.76 -5.45
CA HIS A 247 -9.39 -3.71 -4.74
C HIS A 247 -8.34 -2.88 -5.49
N LEU A 248 -8.18 -3.08 -6.80
CA LEU A 248 -7.22 -2.34 -7.64
C LEU A 248 -7.78 -0.97 -8.07
N HIS A 249 -8.16 -0.14 -7.11
CA HIS A 249 -8.88 1.12 -7.37
C HIS A 249 -8.01 2.22 -7.98
N MET A 250 -6.68 2.12 -7.93
CA MET A 250 -5.78 3.11 -8.54
C MET A 250 -5.69 3.00 -10.08
N VAL A 251 -6.22 1.93 -10.67
CA VAL A 251 -6.32 1.76 -12.13
C VAL A 251 -7.78 1.58 -12.60
N ALA A 252 -8.74 1.58 -11.67
CA ALA A 252 -10.16 1.46 -11.99
C ALA A 252 -10.65 2.71 -12.74
N PRO A 253 -11.72 2.61 -13.54
CA PRO A 253 -12.33 3.78 -14.15
C PRO A 253 -12.60 4.90 -13.13
N ASN A 254 -12.34 6.15 -13.49
CA ASN A 254 -12.41 7.34 -12.61
C ASN A 254 -11.50 7.26 -11.36
N TRP A 255 -10.34 6.61 -11.47
CA TRP A 255 -9.31 6.54 -10.42
C TRP A 255 -8.87 7.95 -9.95
N GLU A 256 -9.01 8.96 -10.82
CA GLU A 256 -8.67 10.36 -10.55
C GLU A 256 -9.45 10.94 -9.36
N GLU A 257 -10.67 10.47 -9.12
CA GLU A 257 -11.47 10.89 -7.95
C GLU A 257 -10.77 10.50 -6.64
N VAL A 258 -10.25 9.28 -6.57
CA VAL A 258 -9.50 8.79 -5.40
C VAL A 258 -8.18 9.56 -5.25
N ALA A 259 -7.45 9.74 -6.35
CA ALA A 259 -6.20 10.49 -6.36
C ALA A 259 -6.40 11.96 -5.94
N ALA A 260 -7.47 12.62 -6.40
CA ALA A 260 -7.80 14.01 -6.03
C ALA A 260 -8.17 14.14 -4.55
N ALA A 261 -8.91 13.20 -3.98
CA ALA A 261 -9.21 13.20 -2.57
C ALA A 261 -7.97 13.02 -1.68
N ILE A 262 -7.06 12.12 -2.10
CA ILE A 262 -5.75 11.93 -1.46
C ILE A 262 -4.92 13.22 -1.54
N ASP A 263 -4.82 13.84 -2.71
CA ASP A 263 -4.08 15.09 -2.92
C ASP A 263 -4.61 16.22 -2.04
N SER A 264 -5.95 16.39 -1.96
CA SER A 264 -6.57 17.35 -1.07
C SER A 264 -6.24 17.13 0.39
N TRP A 265 -6.24 15.85 0.84
CA TRP A 265 -5.87 15.51 2.21
C TRP A 265 -4.40 15.78 2.48
N LEU A 266 -3.51 15.38 1.55
CA LEU A 266 -2.06 15.64 1.65
C LEU A 266 -1.76 17.12 1.75
N SER A 267 -2.37 17.96 0.91
CA SER A 267 -2.22 19.41 0.95
C SER A 267 -2.52 19.97 2.34
N GLY A 268 -3.66 19.57 2.94
CA GLY A 268 -4.05 20.03 4.27
C GLY A 268 -3.08 19.58 5.39
N VAL A 269 -2.57 18.35 5.36
CA VAL A 269 -1.64 17.88 6.42
C VAL A 269 -0.23 18.45 6.25
N LEU A 270 0.23 18.67 5.02
CA LEU A 270 1.54 19.25 4.73
C LEU A 270 1.59 20.73 5.10
N GLU A 271 0.55 21.52 4.79
CA GLU A 271 0.42 22.91 5.21
C GLU A 271 0.39 23.05 6.73
N ALA A 272 -0.39 22.21 7.43
CA ALA A 272 -0.46 22.20 8.88
C ALA A 272 0.89 21.80 9.54
N SER A 273 1.70 20.99 8.87
CA SER A 273 3.05 20.64 9.35
C SER A 273 4.02 21.81 9.18
N ALA A 274 4.00 22.48 8.03
CA ALA A 274 4.84 23.66 7.77
C ALA A 274 4.58 24.79 8.78
N ALA A 275 3.30 25.10 9.03
CA ALA A 275 2.89 26.13 10.00
C ALA A 275 3.38 25.82 11.43
N ARG A 276 3.44 24.56 11.84
CA ARG A 276 3.97 24.16 13.16
C ARG A 276 5.49 24.35 13.27
N THR A 277 6.21 24.07 12.20
CA THR A 277 7.67 24.26 12.17
C THR A 277 8.05 25.75 12.27
N GLU A 278 7.32 26.63 11.60
CA GLU A 278 7.52 28.08 11.65
C GLU A 278 7.15 28.70 13.02
N SER A 279 6.22 28.11 13.75
CA SER A 279 5.75 28.60 15.05
C SER A 279 6.50 28.05 16.25
N ALA A 280 7.43 27.12 16.08
CA ALA A 280 8.25 26.59 17.16
C ALA A 280 9.27 27.68 17.62
N PRO A 281 9.30 28.08 18.90
CA PRO A 281 10.29 29.06 19.38
C PRO A 281 11.71 28.48 19.28
N VAL A 282 12.63 29.28 18.78
CA VAL A 282 14.09 29.01 18.71
C VAL A 282 14.66 28.93 20.13
#